data_011535d5931498326003153674a4a0d2
#
_entry.id   011535d5931498326003153674a4a0d2
#
_cell.length_a   1.000
_cell.length_b   1.000
_cell.length_c   1.000
_cell.angle_alpha   90.00
_cell.angle_beta   90.00
_cell.angle_gamma   90.00
#
_symmetry.space_group_name_H-M   'P 1'
#
loop_
_entity.id
_entity.type
_entity.pdbx_description
1 polymer ?
#
loop_
_entity_poly.entity_id
_entity_poly.type
_entity_poly.pdbx_seq_one_letter_code
_entity_poly.pdbx_strand_id
1 'polypeptide(L)'
;MNIEIAKNSEKHLIIIDLDGTVLNSDFATLNQKNKKILQKLQEAGNKIVIATGRNYLSALPFYREIGLDTFLITYNGAYIDHPLKKHSPIMAILPLANETVKKILNEKIIKENLLNVLIDSADKETISTGEDIYYQEVFFNGNTYHATNDALQHLGDRDCLQLVLEFKNDKEKIDSIRSFLGENYKASVDYYSGKKLKSEKKGDKILVPDPEKVIFKIRSSKADKAEAVAKLAAYYNIDESRIIAFGNDVNDIKMIENVGWGVAMSNGNDDLKPYARSITRLDNHRGGVAEYLIKYFQMSSQN
;
A
#
# COMPACT_ATOMS: atom_id res chain seq x y z
N MET A 1 23.70 -0.86 -19.81
CA MET A 1 24.30 0.08 -18.87
C MET A 1 24.71 -0.72 -17.64
N ASN A 2 25.99 -1.01 -17.48
CA ASN A 2 26.51 -1.67 -16.26
C ASN A 2 26.69 -0.58 -15.20
N ILE A 3 25.94 -0.69 -14.12
CA ILE A 3 26.04 0.23 -12.99
C ILE A 3 26.78 -0.53 -11.90
N GLU A 4 27.94 -0.04 -11.47
CA GLU A 4 28.69 -0.60 -10.35
C GLU A 4 28.34 0.13 -9.06
N ILE A 5 28.12 -0.63 -8.00
CA ILE A 5 27.98 -0.16 -6.62
C ILE A 5 29.30 -0.43 -5.92
N ALA A 6 29.79 0.54 -5.15
CA ALA A 6 31.01 0.33 -4.36
C ALA A 6 30.85 -0.89 -3.46
N LYS A 7 31.68 -1.92 -3.65
CA LYS A 7 31.59 -3.24 -2.98
C LYS A 7 31.72 -3.20 -1.45
N ASN A 8 32.09 -2.08 -0.86
CA ASN A 8 32.35 -1.93 0.60
C ASN A 8 31.35 -1.02 1.32
N SER A 9 30.20 -0.69 0.73
CA SER A 9 29.19 0.10 1.43
C SER A 9 28.43 -0.73 2.47
N GLU A 10 28.20 -0.15 3.63
CA GLU A 10 27.28 -0.72 4.63
C GLU A 10 25.92 -0.99 4.02
N LYS A 11 25.27 -2.07 4.45
CA LYS A 11 23.97 -2.49 3.89
C LYS A 11 22.86 -1.60 4.40
N HIS A 12 21.96 -1.22 3.50
CA HIS A 12 20.80 -0.41 3.75
C HIS A 12 19.51 -1.25 3.73
N LEU A 13 18.53 -0.78 4.47
CA LEU A 13 17.14 -1.19 4.33
C LEU A 13 16.42 -0.12 3.51
N ILE A 14 15.96 -0.50 2.32
CA ILE A 14 15.29 0.41 1.38
C ILE A 14 13.82 0.04 1.36
N ILE A 15 12.99 0.94 1.84
CA ILE A 15 11.54 0.78 1.92
C ILE A 15 10.90 1.56 0.78
N ILE A 16 10.02 0.92 0.05
CA ILE A 16 9.34 1.50 -1.09
C ILE A 16 7.82 1.32 -0.97
N ASP A 17 7.08 2.41 -1.07
CA ASP A 17 5.66 2.31 -1.37
C ASP A 17 5.44 1.96 -2.84
N LEU A 18 4.23 1.50 -3.21
CA LEU A 18 3.88 1.10 -4.55
C LEU A 18 3.24 2.25 -5.35
N ASP A 19 2.04 2.64 -4.96
CA ASP A 19 1.18 3.55 -5.72
C ASP A 19 1.71 4.98 -5.68
N GLY A 20 1.98 5.56 -6.86
CA GLY A 20 2.57 6.90 -6.93
C GLY A 20 4.05 6.97 -6.52
N THR A 21 4.69 5.84 -6.22
CA THR A 21 6.11 5.75 -5.81
C THR A 21 6.93 4.93 -6.81
N VAL A 22 6.77 3.60 -6.86
CA VAL A 22 7.53 2.76 -7.80
C VAL A 22 6.72 2.31 -9.00
N LEU A 23 5.39 2.33 -8.91
CA LEU A 23 4.50 2.06 -10.03
C LEU A 23 4.38 3.27 -10.95
N ASN A 24 4.05 3.00 -12.21
CA ASN A 24 3.66 4.04 -13.15
C ASN A 24 2.30 4.66 -12.75
N SER A 25 1.92 5.75 -13.40
CA SER A 25 0.67 6.47 -13.09
C SER A 25 -0.61 5.70 -13.46
N ASP A 26 -0.48 4.53 -14.10
CA ASP A 26 -1.57 3.58 -14.34
C ASP A 26 -1.93 2.73 -13.10
N PHE A 27 -1.11 2.78 -12.05
CA PHE A 27 -1.22 1.97 -10.83
C PHE A 27 -1.19 0.45 -11.08
N ALA A 28 -0.89 0.03 -12.29
CA ALA A 28 -0.92 -1.36 -12.74
C ALA A 28 0.43 -1.90 -13.19
N THR A 29 1.34 -1.02 -13.59
CA THR A 29 2.66 -1.43 -14.11
C THR A 29 3.81 -0.87 -13.29
N LEU A 30 4.84 -1.71 -13.09
CA LEU A 30 6.06 -1.31 -12.42
C LEU A 30 6.95 -0.48 -13.35
N ASN A 31 7.46 0.65 -12.85
CA ASN A 31 8.41 1.44 -13.62
C ASN A 31 9.72 0.65 -13.81
N GLN A 32 10.10 0.41 -15.05
CA GLN A 32 11.22 -0.47 -15.39
C GLN A 32 12.59 0.09 -14.97
N LYS A 33 12.74 1.43 -14.86
CA LYS A 33 13.96 2.04 -14.31
C LYS A 33 14.07 1.74 -12.82
N ASN A 34 12.97 1.93 -12.07
CA ASN A 34 12.89 1.63 -10.64
C ASN A 34 13.22 0.15 -10.40
N LYS A 35 12.54 -0.77 -11.10
CA LYS A 35 12.79 -2.21 -11.01
C LYS A 35 14.27 -2.56 -11.17
N LYS A 36 14.90 -2.08 -12.24
CA LYS A 36 16.30 -2.40 -12.55
C LYS A 36 17.27 -1.94 -11.46
N ILE A 37 17.05 -0.77 -10.87
CA ILE A 37 17.91 -0.24 -9.81
C ILE A 37 17.69 -0.99 -8.49
N LEU A 38 16.44 -1.28 -8.13
CA LEU A 38 16.13 -2.05 -6.93
C LEU A 38 16.74 -3.45 -6.99
N GLN A 39 16.67 -4.14 -8.14
CA GLN A 39 17.31 -5.44 -8.35
C GLN A 39 18.83 -5.36 -8.12
N LYS A 40 19.49 -4.37 -8.72
CA LYS A 40 20.94 -4.18 -8.54
C LYS A 40 21.35 -3.89 -7.10
N LEU A 41 20.56 -3.09 -6.39
CA LEU A 41 20.81 -2.79 -4.98
C LEU A 41 20.62 -4.04 -4.11
N GLN A 42 19.63 -4.88 -4.42
CA GLN A 42 19.46 -6.18 -3.77
C GLN A 42 20.64 -7.12 -4.05
N GLU A 43 21.09 -7.24 -5.28
CA GLU A 43 22.27 -8.02 -5.68
C GLU A 43 23.54 -7.54 -4.94
N ALA A 44 23.64 -6.26 -4.65
CA ALA A 44 24.70 -5.68 -3.85
C ALA A 44 24.54 -5.94 -2.33
N GLY A 45 23.48 -6.63 -1.92
CA GLY A 45 23.21 -7.09 -0.55
C GLY A 45 22.37 -6.14 0.30
N ASN A 46 21.79 -5.06 -0.28
CA ASN A 46 20.81 -4.26 0.42
C ASN A 46 19.48 -5.03 0.58
N LYS A 47 18.69 -4.67 1.58
CA LYS A 47 17.35 -5.24 1.79
C LYS A 47 16.31 -4.29 1.21
N ILE A 48 15.54 -4.77 0.21
CA ILE A 48 14.47 -4.00 -0.42
C ILE A 48 13.14 -4.53 0.11
N VAL A 49 12.31 -3.65 0.65
CA VAL A 49 11.01 -4.01 1.23
C VAL A 49 9.92 -3.14 0.65
N ILE A 50 8.84 -3.76 0.18
CA ILE A 50 7.61 -3.05 -0.18
C ILE A 50 6.81 -2.80 1.10
N ALA A 51 6.36 -1.54 1.31
CA ALA A 51 5.44 -1.14 2.37
C ALA A 51 4.25 -0.38 1.77
N THR A 52 3.11 -1.05 1.62
CA THR A 52 1.98 -0.54 0.86
C THR A 52 0.66 -0.60 1.61
N GLY A 53 -0.28 0.28 1.24
CA GLY A 53 -1.69 0.19 1.66
C GLY A 53 -2.50 -0.87 0.90
N ARG A 54 -1.93 -1.46 -0.15
CA ARG A 54 -2.58 -2.53 -0.90
C ARG A 54 -2.78 -3.78 -0.06
N ASN A 55 -3.74 -4.62 -0.47
CA ASN A 55 -3.88 -5.96 0.05
C ASN A 55 -2.72 -6.88 -0.42
N TYR A 56 -2.57 -8.00 0.25
CA TYR A 56 -1.47 -8.92 0.00
C TYR A 56 -1.47 -9.45 -1.45
N LEU A 57 -2.63 -9.86 -1.95
CA LEU A 57 -2.74 -10.45 -3.29
C LEU A 57 -2.45 -9.44 -4.39
N SER A 58 -2.85 -8.19 -4.24
CA SER A 58 -2.57 -7.14 -5.23
C SER A 58 -1.14 -6.57 -5.16
N ALA A 59 -0.43 -6.75 -4.05
CA ALA A 59 0.98 -6.36 -3.91
C ALA A 59 1.96 -7.46 -4.37
N LEU A 60 1.58 -8.72 -4.20
CA LEU A 60 2.44 -9.89 -4.46
C LEU A 60 3.01 -9.97 -5.91
N PRO A 61 2.26 -9.63 -6.97
CA PRO A 61 2.81 -9.61 -8.33
C PRO A 61 4.02 -8.68 -8.47
N PHE A 62 3.98 -7.48 -7.90
CA PHE A 62 5.10 -6.52 -7.96
C PHE A 62 6.31 -6.99 -7.13
N TYR A 63 6.07 -7.59 -5.97
CA TYR A 63 7.11 -8.23 -5.18
C TYR A 63 7.86 -9.30 -6.01
N ARG A 64 7.10 -10.16 -6.70
CA ARG A 64 7.66 -11.21 -7.59
C ARG A 64 8.34 -10.60 -8.81
N GLU A 65 7.77 -9.58 -9.42
CA GLU A 65 8.32 -8.93 -10.61
C GLU A 65 9.65 -8.24 -10.32
N ILE A 66 9.83 -7.63 -9.15
CA ILE A 66 11.14 -7.09 -8.72
C ILE A 66 12.09 -8.24 -8.38
N GLY A 67 11.61 -9.40 -7.98
CA GLY A 67 12.41 -10.55 -7.56
C GLY A 67 12.91 -10.41 -6.13
N LEU A 68 12.08 -9.89 -5.23
CA LEU A 68 12.45 -9.65 -3.84
C LEU A 68 12.58 -10.97 -3.04
N ASP A 69 13.49 -10.98 -2.06
CA ASP A 69 13.74 -12.09 -1.12
C ASP A 69 13.53 -11.68 0.35
N THR A 70 12.76 -10.62 0.57
CA THR A 70 12.55 -9.98 1.85
C THR A 70 11.09 -10.14 2.33
N PHE A 71 10.74 -9.51 3.43
CA PHE A 71 9.35 -9.39 3.85
C PHE A 71 8.57 -8.42 2.96
N LEU A 72 7.25 -8.58 2.96
CA LEU A 72 6.27 -7.70 2.32
C LEU A 72 5.36 -7.11 3.40
N ILE A 73 5.28 -5.79 3.47
CA ILE A 73 4.39 -5.05 4.36
C ILE A 73 3.17 -4.61 3.55
N THR A 74 1.98 -5.05 3.98
CA THR A 74 0.70 -4.73 3.32
C THR A 74 -0.32 -4.17 4.31
N TYR A 75 -1.45 -3.67 3.79
CA TYR A 75 -2.51 -3.06 4.60
C TYR A 75 -1.97 -1.97 5.56
N ASN A 76 -1.03 -1.13 5.07
CA ASN A 76 -0.36 -0.09 5.88
C ASN A 76 0.29 -0.62 7.17
N GLY A 77 0.85 -1.82 7.15
CA GLY A 77 1.52 -2.43 8.30
C GLY A 77 0.65 -3.38 9.13
N ALA A 78 -0.64 -3.57 8.77
CA ALA A 78 -1.47 -4.56 9.47
C ALA A 78 -1.02 -6.01 9.22
N TYR A 79 -0.31 -6.25 8.12
CA TYR A 79 0.18 -7.58 7.77
C TYR A 79 1.61 -7.54 7.24
N ILE A 80 2.48 -8.35 7.86
CA ILE A 80 3.88 -8.51 7.48
C ILE A 80 4.16 -10.00 7.29
N ASP A 81 4.53 -10.40 6.08
CA ASP A 81 4.81 -11.78 5.71
C ASP A 81 6.06 -11.87 4.82
N HIS A 82 6.62 -13.07 4.71
CA HIS A 82 7.72 -13.37 3.80
C HIS A 82 7.26 -14.29 2.68
N PRO A 83 6.91 -13.76 1.49
CA PRO A 83 6.20 -14.51 0.45
C PRO A 83 6.89 -15.77 -0.05
N LEU A 84 8.20 -15.87 0.06
CA LEU A 84 9.00 -17.00 -0.43
C LEU A 84 9.21 -18.13 0.59
N LYS A 85 8.85 -17.93 1.85
CA LYS A 85 9.08 -18.94 2.90
C LYS A 85 7.75 -19.59 3.27
N LYS A 86 7.57 -20.88 2.93
CA LYS A 86 6.34 -21.65 3.21
C LYS A 86 5.94 -21.68 4.70
N HIS A 87 6.89 -21.58 5.61
CA HIS A 87 6.71 -21.56 7.05
C HIS A 87 7.36 -20.31 7.66
N SER A 88 7.34 -19.22 6.90
CA SER A 88 7.86 -17.97 7.42
C SER A 88 7.03 -17.55 8.62
N PRO A 89 7.65 -17.16 9.73
CA PRO A 89 6.90 -16.58 10.81
C PRO A 89 6.24 -15.29 10.28
N ILE A 90 4.94 -15.21 10.43
CA ILE A 90 4.24 -13.94 10.25
C ILE A 90 4.74 -13.02 11.33
N MET A 91 5.46 -11.95 10.97
CA MET A 91 6.00 -11.02 11.95
C MET A 91 4.93 -10.17 12.61
N ALA A 92 3.83 -9.88 11.90
CA ALA A 92 2.68 -9.19 12.46
C ALA A 92 1.40 -9.50 11.67
N ILE A 93 0.35 -9.79 12.41
CA ILE A 93 -1.05 -9.68 11.98
C ILE A 93 -1.72 -8.75 13.00
N LEU A 94 -2.26 -7.64 12.53
CA LEU A 94 -2.95 -6.64 13.34
C LEU A 94 -4.36 -6.45 12.80
N PRO A 95 -5.26 -7.43 12.99
CA PRO A 95 -6.58 -7.39 12.39
C PRO A 95 -7.50 -6.39 13.08
N LEU A 96 -8.51 -5.97 12.36
CA LEU A 96 -9.73 -5.41 12.89
C LEU A 96 -10.60 -6.59 13.36
N ALA A 97 -10.92 -6.60 14.64
CA ALA A 97 -11.67 -7.71 15.23
C ALA A 97 -13.02 -7.95 14.52
N ASN A 98 -13.38 -9.20 14.31
CA ASN A 98 -14.64 -9.62 13.68
C ASN A 98 -15.86 -8.91 14.28
N GLU A 99 -15.93 -8.83 15.60
CA GLU A 99 -17.01 -8.13 16.30
C GLU A 99 -17.09 -6.64 15.95
N THR A 100 -15.96 -5.99 15.66
CA THR A 100 -15.94 -4.59 15.21
C THR A 100 -16.49 -4.46 13.80
N VAL A 101 -16.14 -5.39 12.90
CA VAL A 101 -16.68 -5.45 11.53
C VAL A 101 -18.20 -5.65 11.57
N LYS A 102 -18.67 -6.63 12.36
CA LYS A 102 -20.10 -6.89 12.56
C LYS A 102 -20.85 -5.66 13.09
N LYS A 103 -20.29 -4.96 14.08
CA LYS A 103 -20.88 -3.73 14.60
C LYS A 103 -20.98 -2.65 13.55
N ILE A 104 -19.87 -2.33 12.85
CA ILE A 104 -19.84 -1.30 11.79
C ILE A 104 -20.90 -1.59 10.72
N LEU A 105 -20.92 -2.81 10.19
CA LEU A 105 -21.85 -3.18 9.11
C LEU A 105 -23.32 -3.27 9.57
N ASN A 106 -23.57 -3.41 10.86
CA ASN A 106 -24.91 -3.41 11.42
C ASN A 106 -25.45 -2.03 11.81
N GLU A 107 -24.60 -1.01 11.80
CA GLU A 107 -25.02 0.36 12.10
C GLU A 107 -25.99 0.90 11.05
N LYS A 108 -27.06 1.57 11.52
CA LYS A 108 -28.12 2.08 10.65
C LYS A 108 -27.57 3.05 9.61
N ILE A 109 -26.73 4.00 10.04
CA ILE A 109 -26.14 5.00 9.15
C ILE A 109 -25.27 4.37 8.04
N ILE A 110 -24.62 3.23 8.33
CA ILE A 110 -23.84 2.47 7.35
C ILE A 110 -24.79 1.75 6.41
N LYS A 111 -25.71 0.90 6.93
CA LYS A 111 -26.62 0.09 6.13
C LYS A 111 -27.46 0.88 5.13
N GLU A 112 -27.97 2.02 5.54
CA GLU A 112 -28.86 2.83 4.71
C GLU A 112 -28.14 3.58 3.58
N ASN A 113 -26.81 3.73 3.66
CA ASN A 113 -26.03 4.50 2.69
C ASN A 113 -25.01 3.66 1.92
N LEU A 114 -24.79 2.42 2.32
CA LEU A 114 -23.78 1.53 1.76
C LEU A 114 -24.17 1.07 0.34
N LEU A 115 -23.22 1.21 -0.59
CA LEU A 115 -23.34 0.68 -1.96
C LEU A 115 -22.68 -0.70 -2.06
N ASN A 116 -21.43 -0.82 -1.58
CA ASN A 116 -20.66 -2.05 -1.66
C ASN A 116 -19.79 -2.23 -0.41
N VAL A 117 -19.54 -3.49 -0.08
CA VAL A 117 -18.58 -3.93 0.95
C VAL A 117 -17.50 -4.78 0.31
N LEU A 118 -16.25 -4.55 0.72
CA LEU A 118 -15.15 -5.46 0.47
C LEU A 118 -14.47 -5.75 1.81
N ILE A 119 -14.23 -7.02 2.10
CA ILE A 119 -13.57 -7.49 3.31
C ILE A 119 -12.36 -8.30 2.89
N ASP A 120 -11.18 -7.87 3.31
CA ASP A 120 -9.99 -8.70 3.25
C ASP A 120 -9.86 -9.43 4.59
N SER A 121 -10.12 -10.72 4.60
CA SER A 121 -10.05 -11.55 5.81
C SER A 121 -8.61 -11.85 6.22
N ALA A 122 -8.40 -12.25 7.46
CA ALA A 122 -7.07 -12.53 8.01
C ALA A 122 -6.38 -13.73 7.33
N ASP A 123 -7.13 -14.63 6.71
CA ASP A 123 -6.62 -15.74 5.89
C ASP A 123 -6.36 -15.35 4.41
N LYS A 124 -6.42 -14.05 4.08
CA LYS A 124 -6.15 -13.46 2.76
C LYS A 124 -7.23 -13.72 1.71
N GLU A 125 -8.40 -14.17 2.09
CA GLU A 125 -9.54 -14.19 1.20
C GLU A 125 -10.12 -12.78 1.10
N THR A 126 -10.47 -12.38 -0.10
CA THR A 126 -11.21 -11.15 -0.35
C THR A 126 -12.68 -11.47 -0.63
N ILE A 127 -13.58 -10.85 0.11
CA ILE A 127 -15.03 -11.02 0.03
C ILE A 127 -15.62 -9.72 -0.48
N SER A 128 -16.50 -9.76 -1.48
CA SER A 128 -17.13 -8.55 -2.03
C SER A 128 -18.62 -8.73 -2.25
N THR A 129 -19.41 -7.69 -1.95
CA THR A 129 -20.83 -7.64 -2.30
C THR A 129 -21.07 -6.95 -3.66
N GLY A 130 -20.06 -6.34 -4.26
CA GLY A 130 -20.14 -5.65 -5.55
C GLY A 130 -19.39 -6.38 -6.64
N GLU A 131 -19.94 -6.30 -7.86
CA GLU A 131 -19.27 -6.76 -9.08
C GLU A 131 -18.59 -5.60 -9.84
N ASP A 132 -18.31 -4.48 -9.16
CA ASP A 132 -17.72 -3.32 -9.81
C ASP A 132 -16.31 -3.65 -10.32
N ILE A 133 -16.11 -3.43 -11.60
CA ILE A 133 -14.84 -3.68 -12.32
C ILE A 133 -13.65 -2.93 -11.66
N TYR A 134 -13.91 -1.79 -11.01
CA TYR A 134 -12.90 -1.07 -10.25
C TYR A 134 -12.28 -1.92 -9.14
N TYR A 135 -13.09 -2.64 -8.39
CA TYR A 135 -12.57 -3.56 -7.37
C TYR A 135 -11.78 -4.69 -7.99
N GLN A 136 -12.24 -5.23 -9.13
CA GLN A 136 -11.57 -6.34 -9.81
C GLN A 136 -10.19 -5.94 -10.37
N GLU A 137 -10.07 -4.79 -11.02
CA GLU A 137 -8.81 -4.42 -11.70
C GLU A 137 -7.81 -3.73 -10.76
N VAL A 138 -8.25 -2.96 -9.77
CA VAL A 138 -7.36 -2.17 -8.89
C VAL A 138 -7.03 -2.87 -7.60
N PHE A 139 -8.02 -3.44 -6.93
CA PHE A 139 -7.81 -4.13 -5.66
C PHE A 139 -7.37 -5.57 -5.83
N PHE A 140 -7.83 -6.23 -6.89
CA PHE A 140 -7.53 -7.65 -7.10
C PHE A 140 -6.38 -7.88 -8.08
N ASN A 141 -6.08 -6.92 -8.97
CA ASN A 141 -5.05 -7.06 -10.00
C ASN A 141 -5.09 -8.45 -10.68
N GLY A 142 -6.30 -8.87 -11.09
CA GLY A 142 -6.57 -10.19 -11.65
C GLY A 142 -6.67 -11.35 -10.63
N ASN A 143 -6.59 -11.08 -9.33
CA ASN A 143 -6.80 -12.11 -8.31
C ASN A 143 -8.28 -12.41 -8.10
N THR A 144 -8.55 -13.62 -7.63
CA THR A 144 -9.93 -14.06 -7.33
C THR A 144 -10.44 -13.43 -6.04
N TYR A 145 -11.72 -13.12 -6.03
CA TYR A 145 -12.46 -12.72 -4.84
C TYR A 145 -13.74 -13.56 -4.74
N HIS A 146 -14.29 -13.64 -3.56
CA HIS A 146 -15.55 -14.31 -3.33
C HIS A 146 -16.70 -13.30 -3.43
N ALA A 147 -17.50 -13.39 -4.49
CA ALA A 147 -18.71 -12.59 -4.65
C ALA A 147 -19.84 -13.17 -3.78
N THR A 148 -20.50 -12.34 -2.99
CA THR A 148 -21.59 -12.75 -2.11
C THR A 148 -22.60 -11.62 -1.91
N ASN A 149 -23.85 -11.99 -1.62
CA ASN A 149 -24.87 -11.02 -1.21
C ASN A 149 -24.83 -10.73 0.30
N ASP A 150 -24.12 -11.54 1.08
CA ASP A 150 -23.96 -11.39 2.53
C ASP A 150 -22.50 -11.57 2.94
N ALA A 151 -21.78 -10.45 2.97
CA ALA A 151 -20.36 -10.45 3.32
C ALA A 151 -20.10 -10.88 4.77
N LEU A 152 -21.00 -10.59 5.71
CA LEU A 152 -20.86 -11.00 7.11
C LEU A 152 -21.04 -12.50 7.29
N GLN A 153 -22.04 -13.08 6.63
CA GLN A 153 -22.25 -14.52 6.67
C GLN A 153 -21.03 -15.26 6.11
N HIS A 154 -20.50 -14.78 4.99
CA HIS A 154 -19.31 -15.40 4.38
C HIS A 154 -18.05 -15.21 5.21
N LEU A 155 -17.87 -14.04 5.83
CA LEU A 155 -16.75 -13.80 6.76
C LEU A 155 -16.78 -14.77 7.94
N GLY A 156 -17.96 -15.10 8.45
CA GLY A 156 -18.13 -15.98 9.61
C GLY A 156 -17.50 -15.39 10.87
N ASP A 157 -16.62 -16.16 11.51
CA ASP A 157 -15.90 -15.74 12.74
C ASP A 157 -14.47 -15.27 12.47
N ARG A 158 -14.08 -15.12 11.20
CA ARG A 158 -12.74 -14.67 10.82
C ARG A 158 -12.56 -13.19 11.11
N ASP A 159 -11.37 -12.82 11.55
CA ASP A 159 -10.95 -11.42 11.65
C ASP A 159 -10.67 -10.82 10.28
N CYS A 160 -10.67 -9.50 10.21
CA CYS A 160 -10.53 -8.71 8.99
C CYS A 160 -9.22 -7.90 9.01
N LEU A 161 -8.44 -7.93 7.93
CA LEU A 161 -7.26 -7.07 7.76
C LEU A 161 -7.66 -5.68 7.29
N GLN A 162 -8.65 -5.60 6.40
CA GLN A 162 -9.18 -4.35 5.88
C GLN A 162 -10.67 -4.49 5.53
N LEU A 163 -11.46 -3.56 6.01
CA LEU A 163 -12.85 -3.37 5.60
C LEU A 163 -12.91 -2.16 4.67
N VAL A 164 -13.45 -2.36 3.46
CA VAL A 164 -13.67 -1.29 2.49
C VAL A 164 -15.16 -1.07 2.30
N LEU A 165 -15.61 0.15 2.47
CA LEU A 165 -17.00 0.55 2.34
C LEU A 165 -17.11 1.58 1.21
N GLU A 166 -18.00 1.35 0.26
CA GLU A 166 -18.31 2.29 -0.81
C GLU A 166 -19.65 2.96 -0.56
N PHE A 167 -19.69 4.26 -0.69
CA PHE A 167 -20.88 5.10 -0.52
C PHE A 167 -21.08 6.01 -1.72
N LYS A 168 -22.32 6.47 -1.92
CA LYS A 168 -22.59 7.60 -2.80
C LYS A 168 -21.98 8.88 -2.19
N ASN A 169 -21.37 9.72 -3.00
CA ASN A 169 -20.75 10.96 -2.54
C ASN A 169 -21.83 12.04 -2.24
N ASP A 170 -22.46 11.89 -1.10
CA ASP A 170 -23.35 12.88 -0.48
C ASP A 170 -22.58 13.50 0.69
N LYS A 171 -22.15 14.73 0.55
CA LYS A 171 -21.25 15.40 1.49
C LYS A 171 -21.72 15.34 2.94
N GLU A 172 -23.00 15.65 3.20
CA GLU A 172 -23.52 15.67 4.59
C GLU A 172 -23.51 14.28 5.22
N LYS A 173 -23.89 13.26 4.43
CA LYS A 173 -23.87 11.88 4.89
C LYS A 173 -22.46 11.37 5.10
N ILE A 174 -21.55 11.69 4.19
CA ILE A 174 -20.14 11.29 4.28
C ILE A 174 -19.47 11.90 5.49
N ASP A 175 -19.68 13.18 5.77
CA ASP A 175 -19.15 13.85 6.97
C ASP A 175 -19.72 13.20 8.24
N SER A 176 -21.02 12.87 8.27
CA SER A 176 -21.66 12.16 9.38
C SER A 176 -21.10 10.76 9.58
N ILE A 177 -20.91 9.97 8.51
CA ILE A 177 -20.32 8.63 8.55
C ILE A 177 -18.88 8.69 9.05
N ARG A 178 -18.10 9.67 8.57
CA ARG A 178 -16.71 9.86 8.97
C ARG A 178 -16.58 10.16 10.46
N SER A 179 -17.36 11.11 10.98
CA SER A 179 -17.41 11.44 12.42
C SER A 179 -17.81 10.22 13.23
N PHE A 180 -18.89 9.54 12.83
CA PHE A 180 -19.38 8.35 13.49
C PHE A 180 -18.31 7.24 13.60
N LEU A 181 -17.63 6.93 12.52
CA LEU A 181 -16.57 5.91 12.50
C LEU A 181 -15.38 6.33 13.37
N GLY A 182 -14.95 7.59 13.30
CA GLY A 182 -13.82 8.10 14.09
C GLY A 182 -14.09 8.15 15.59
N GLU A 183 -15.32 8.44 16.01
CA GLU A 183 -15.72 8.56 17.42
C GLU A 183 -16.00 7.23 18.10
N ASN A 184 -16.56 6.25 17.36
CA ASN A 184 -17.09 5.02 17.95
C ASN A 184 -16.17 3.81 17.83
N TYR A 185 -15.19 3.86 16.93
CA TYR A 185 -14.33 2.72 16.68
C TYR A 185 -12.84 3.08 16.79
N LYS A 186 -12.09 2.24 17.53
CA LYS A 186 -10.61 2.29 17.57
C LYS A 186 -10.04 1.71 16.28
N ALA A 187 -10.29 2.39 15.16
CA ALA A 187 -9.86 1.98 13.83
C ALA A 187 -9.18 3.14 13.10
N SER A 188 -8.26 2.82 12.20
CA SER A 188 -7.76 3.78 11.21
C SER A 188 -8.76 3.85 10.06
N VAL A 189 -9.20 5.03 9.71
CA VAL A 189 -10.17 5.27 8.65
C VAL A 189 -9.54 6.18 7.62
N ASP A 190 -9.20 5.63 6.46
CA ASP A 190 -8.77 6.40 5.31
C ASP A 190 -9.96 6.63 4.36
N TYR A 191 -9.96 7.76 3.72
CA TYR A 191 -11.05 8.25 2.88
C TYR A 191 -10.51 8.65 1.52
N TYR A 192 -11.15 8.16 0.46
CA TYR A 192 -10.73 8.41 -0.93
C TYR A 192 -11.94 8.70 -1.82
N SER A 193 -11.76 9.57 -2.81
CA SER A 193 -12.70 9.64 -3.93
C SER A 193 -12.78 8.30 -4.64
N GLY A 194 -13.97 7.88 -5.03
CA GLY A 194 -14.18 6.71 -5.87
C GLY A 194 -13.44 6.86 -7.20
N LYS A 195 -13.26 5.74 -7.89
CA LYS A 195 -12.67 5.71 -9.23
C LYS A 195 -13.55 4.84 -10.13
N LYS A 196 -13.55 5.11 -11.42
CA LYS A 196 -14.23 4.31 -12.44
C LYS A 196 -13.34 4.10 -13.65
N LEU A 197 -13.59 3.03 -14.37
CA LEU A 197 -12.91 2.76 -15.63
C LEU A 197 -13.50 3.61 -16.74
N LYS A 198 -12.62 4.26 -17.49
CA LYS A 198 -12.96 4.97 -18.72
C LYS A 198 -12.25 4.31 -19.90
N SER A 199 -13.01 3.96 -20.93
CA SER A 199 -12.42 3.45 -22.18
C SER A 199 -11.84 4.60 -22.99
N GLU A 200 -10.59 4.46 -23.43
CA GLU A 200 -9.95 5.37 -24.37
C GLU A 200 -10.08 4.87 -25.83
N LYS A 201 -9.79 5.76 -26.79
CA LYS A 201 -9.97 5.51 -28.24
C LYS A 201 -9.20 4.31 -28.82
N LYS A 202 -8.27 3.70 -28.05
CA LYS A 202 -7.48 2.50 -28.47
C LYS A 202 -7.94 1.21 -27.78
N GLY A 203 -9.06 1.23 -27.06
CA GLY A 203 -9.52 0.07 -26.28
C GLY A 203 -8.84 -0.08 -24.93
N ASP A 204 -7.88 0.78 -24.58
CA ASP A 204 -7.28 0.82 -23.27
C ASP A 204 -8.27 1.37 -22.25
N LYS A 205 -8.30 0.75 -21.08
CA LYS A 205 -9.11 1.22 -19.95
C LYS A 205 -8.21 1.96 -18.97
N ILE A 206 -8.58 3.17 -18.62
CA ILE A 206 -7.88 3.97 -17.62
C ILE A 206 -8.77 4.22 -16.42
N LEU A 207 -8.16 4.26 -15.23
CA LEU A 207 -8.84 4.64 -14.00
C LEU A 207 -8.93 6.16 -13.92
N VAL A 208 -10.15 6.65 -13.77
CA VAL A 208 -10.42 8.07 -13.54
C VAL A 208 -11.19 8.25 -12.24
N PRO A 209 -11.08 9.40 -11.57
CA PRO A 209 -11.91 9.70 -10.40
C PRO A 209 -13.40 9.55 -10.73
N ASP A 210 -14.16 8.94 -9.83
CA ASP A 210 -15.61 8.93 -9.84
C ASP A 210 -16.12 9.88 -8.76
N PRO A 211 -16.53 11.09 -9.12
CA PRO A 211 -16.98 12.08 -8.15
C PRO A 211 -18.31 11.71 -7.48
N GLU A 212 -19.02 10.72 -8.00
CA GLU A 212 -20.29 10.26 -7.41
C GLU A 212 -20.12 9.22 -6.31
N LYS A 213 -18.90 8.71 -6.12
CA LYS A 213 -18.60 7.66 -5.16
C LYS A 213 -17.47 8.04 -4.22
N VAL A 214 -17.51 7.47 -3.01
CA VAL A 214 -16.53 7.62 -1.97
C VAL A 214 -16.22 6.26 -1.36
N ILE A 215 -14.95 6.05 -1.04
CA ILE A 215 -14.45 4.81 -0.46
C ILE A 215 -13.83 5.11 0.91
N PHE A 216 -14.27 4.36 1.92
CA PHE A 216 -13.62 4.30 3.22
C PHE A 216 -12.85 2.99 3.34
N LYS A 217 -11.59 3.07 3.75
CA LYS A 217 -10.78 1.91 4.15
C LYS A 217 -10.58 1.95 5.64
N ILE A 218 -11.05 0.91 6.31
CA ILE A 218 -11.05 0.79 7.77
C ILE A 218 -10.13 -0.36 8.14
N ARG A 219 -9.19 -0.11 9.05
CA ARG A 219 -8.20 -1.08 9.54
C ARG A 219 -8.01 -0.93 11.04
N SER A 220 -7.30 -1.86 11.64
CA SER A 220 -6.83 -1.71 13.01
C SER A 220 -6.04 -0.41 13.21
N SER A 221 -6.33 0.33 14.27
CA SER A 221 -5.56 1.53 14.63
C SER A 221 -4.09 1.26 14.98
N LYS A 222 -3.73 -0.02 15.17
CA LYS A 222 -2.37 -0.47 15.40
C LYS A 222 -1.59 -0.69 14.09
N ALA A 223 -2.27 -0.63 12.94
CA ALA A 223 -1.63 -0.75 11.63
C ALA A 223 -0.88 0.55 11.33
N ASP A 224 0.44 0.47 11.21
CA ASP A 224 1.31 1.62 10.95
C ASP A 224 2.55 1.16 10.15
N LYS A 225 2.82 1.83 9.02
CA LYS A 225 3.99 1.51 8.19
C LYS A 225 5.31 1.74 8.94
N ALA A 226 5.41 2.78 9.76
CA ALA A 226 6.63 3.09 10.51
C ALA A 226 6.95 1.99 11.53
N GLU A 227 5.95 1.54 12.29
CA GLU A 227 6.09 0.41 13.23
C GLU A 227 6.50 -0.88 12.52
N ALA A 228 5.93 -1.15 11.35
CA ALA A 228 6.29 -2.29 10.53
C ALA A 228 7.75 -2.22 10.06
N VAL A 229 8.20 -1.04 9.60
CA VAL A 229 9.58 -0.80 9.18
C VAL A 229 10.56 -0.97 10.34
N ALA A 230 10.24 -0.42 11.53
CA ALA A 230 11.09 -0.56 12.72
C ALA A 230 11.28 -2.05 13.12
N LYS A 231 10.21 -2.86 13.05
CA LYS A 231 10.31 -4.32 13.28
C LYS A 231 11.25 -5.00 12.28
N LEU A 232 11.19 -4.64 11.01
CA LEU A 232 12.06 -5.22 9.99
C LEU A 232 13.51 -4.73 10.13
N ALA A 233 13.73 -3.47 10.48
CA ALA A 233 15.06 -2.95 10.79
C ALA A 233 15.72 -3.74 11.91
N ALA A 234 15.00 -3.99 13.01
CA ALA A 234 15.47 -4.83 14.11
C ALA A 234 15.74 -6.28 13.65
N TYR A 235 14.84 -6.88 12.85
CA TYR A 235 15.03 -8.23 12.32
C TYR A 235 16.28 -8.36 11.44
N TYR A 236 16.55 -7.37 10.58
CA TYR A 236 17.72 -7.36 9.70
C TYR A 236 19.00 -6.83 10.39
N ASN A 237 18.88 -6.37 11.64
CA ASN A 237 19.97 -5.70 12.38
C ASN A 237 20.57 -4.52 11.59
N ILE A 238 19.68 -3.68 11.04
CA ILE A 238 20.06 -2.47 10.29
C ILE A 238 19.67 -1.26 11.13
N ASP A 239 20.66 -0.39 11.37
CA ASP A 239 20.49 0.86 12.12
C ASP A 239 19.56 1.83 11.36
N GLU A 240 18.77 2.62 12.11
CA GLU A 240 17.84 3.59 11.57
C GLU A 240 18.50 4.56 10.56
N SER A 241 19.72 5.00 10.84
CA SER A 241 20.49 5.89 9.96
C SER A 241 20.74 5.31 8.56
N ARG A 242 20.62 3.99 8.40
CA ARG A 242 20.78 3.26 7.14
C ARG A 242 19.45 2.79 6.54
N ILE A 243 18.33 3.35 6.99
CA ILE A 243 17.02 3.11 6.39
C ILE A 243 16.70 4.25 5.44
N ILE A 244 16.40 3.92 4.18
CA ILE A 244 15.90 4.84 3.17
C ILE A 244 14.45 4.47 2.88
N ALA A 245 13.51 5.40 3.05
CA ALA A 245 12.11 5.14 2.74
C ALA A 245 11.58 6.11 1.69
N PHE A 246 10.83 5.59 0.72
CA PHE A 246 10.16 6.35 -0.33
C PHE A 246 8.65 6.26 -0.18
N GLY A 247 7.97 7.40 -0.24
CA GLY A 247 6.52 7.47 -0.18
C GLY A 247 5.98 8.71 -0.88
N ASN A 248 4.67 8.76 -1.07
CA ASN A 248 4.02 9.84 -1.81
C ASN A 248 2.74 10.38 -1.17
N ASP A 249 2.18 9.74 -0.16
CA ASP A 249 0.88 10.14 0.39
C ASP A 249 0.90 10.25 1.92
N VAL A 250 -0.17 10.77 2.50
CA VAL A 250 -0.30 11.04 3.94
C VAL A 250 -0.10 9.80 4.83
N ASN A 251 -0.42 8.61 4.32
CA ASN A 251 -0.16 7.35 5.03
C ASN A 251 1.32 6.96 5.11
N ASP A 252 2.20 7.69 4.41
CA ASP A 252 3.65 7.51 4.45
C ASP A 252 4.33 8.48 5.43
N ILE A 253 3.63 9.50 5.94
CA ILE A 253 4.24 10.57 6.76
C ILE A 253 5.07 9.98 7.90
N LYS A 254 4.46 9.15 8.75
CA LYS A 254 5.18 8.56 9.87
C LYS A 254 6.36 7.69 9.45
N MET A 255 6.21 6.93 8.35
CA MET A 255 7.31 6.12 7.82
C MET A 255 8.47 7.01 7.34
N ILE A 256 8.17 8.08 6.62
CA ILE A 256 9.16 9.02 6.10
C ILE A 256 9.86 9.79 7.23
N GLU A 257 9.13 10.21 8.26
CA GLU A 257 9.63 10.97 9.39
C GLU A 257 10.53 10.15 10.32
N ASN A 258 10.20 8.86 10.51
CA ASN A 258 10.84 7.99 11.51
C ASN A 258 11.94 7.06 10.91
N VAL A 259 12.60 7.46 9.84
CA VAL A 259 13.75 6.76 9.27
C VAL A 259 14.91 7.72 9.05
N GLY A 260 16.14 7.18 9.00
CA GLY A 260 17.34 7.99 8.79
C GLY A 260 17.32 8.81 7.51
N TRP A 261 16.65 8.31 6.46
CA TRP A 261 16.54 8.99 5.17
C TRP A 261 15.17 8.84 4.52
N GLY A 262 14.22 9.66 4.97
CA GLY A 262 12.87 9.74 4.37
C GLY A 262 12.87 10.58 3.10
N VAL A 263 12.29 10.06 2.02
CA VAL A 263 12.25 10.68 0.70
C VAL A 263 10.82 10.77 0.19
N ALA A 264 10.30 11.97 0.00
CA ALA A 264 9.01 12.19 -0.64
C ALA A 264 9.16 12.17 -2.16
N MET A 265 8.19 11.60 -2.85
CA MET A 265 8.11 11.70 -4.30
C MET A 265 7.73 13.12 -4.74
N SER A 266 8.29 13.62 -5.87
CA SER A 266 7.96 14.95 -6.40
C SER A 266 6.48 15.09 -6.79
N ASN A 267 5.84 14.00 -7.20
CA ASN A 267 4.39 13.90 -7.45
C ASN A 267 3.57 13.61 -6.18
N GLY A 268 4.23 13.57 -5.01
CA GLY A 268 3.56 13.25 -3.74
C GLY A 268 2.73 14.41 -3.20
N ASN A 269 1.89 14.07 -2.23
CA ASN A 269 1.04 14.99 -1.49
C ASN A 269 1.88 16.08 -0.82
N ASP A 270 1.43 17.32 -0.89
CA ASP A 270 2.15 18.46 -0.30
C ASP A 270 2.22 18.37 1.23
N ASP A 271 1.26 17.71 1.88
CA ASP A 271 1.27 17.47 3.33
C ASP A 271 2.38 16.50 3.77
N LEU A 272 2.87 15.62 2.88
CA LEU A 272 3.98 14.72 3.16
C LEU A 272 5.34 15.41 3.09
N LYS A 273 5.52 16.32 2.13
CA LYS A 273 6.84 16.91 1.81
C LYS A 273 7.56 17.56 2.99
N PRO A 274 6.89 18.25 3.93
CA PRO A 274 7.53 18.84 5.12
C PRO A 274 8.22 17.84 6.05
N TYR A 275 7.80 16.58 6.04
CA TYR A 275 8.35 15.51 6.89
C TYR A 275 9.52 14.76 6.23
N ALA A 276 9.73 14.98 4.94
CA ALA A 276 10.79 14.31 4.20
C ALA A 276 12.12 15.04 4.31
N ARG A 277 13.21 14.27 4.50
CA ARG A 277 14.58 14.80 4.45
C ARG A 277 14.96 15.23 3.04
N SER A 278 14.34 14.65 2.03
CA SER A 278 14.60 14.98 0.63
C SER A 278 13.37 14.71 -0.25
N ILE A 279 13.34 15.34 -1.42
CA ILE A 279 12.28 15.15 -2.42
C ILE A 279 12.93 14.67 -3.72
N THR A 280 12.33 13.70 -4.41
CA THR A 280 12.83 13.22 -5.69
C THR A 280 12.71 14.32 -6.75
N ARG A 281 13.67 14.41 -7.65
CA ARG A 281 13.62 15.36 -8.78
C ARG A 281 12.60 14.94 -9.85
N LEU A 282 12.45 13.64 -10.05
CA LEU A 282 11.52 13.05 -11.01
C LEU A 282 10.35 12.42 -10.27
N ASP A 283 9.20 12.37 -10.95
CA ASP A 283 8.01 11.67 -10.48
C ASP A 283 8.14 10.13 -10.62
N ASN A 284 7.11 9.42 -10.16
CA ASN A 284 7.04 7.97 -10.23
C ASN A 284 7.13 7.45 -11.67
N HIS A 285 6.42 8.08 -12.62
CA HIS A 285 6.37 7.66 -14.02
C HIS A 285 7.72 7.81 -14.74
N ARG A 286 8.52 8.80 -14.37
CA ARG A 286 9.86 9.05 -14.95
C ARG A 286 10.97 8.28 -14.24
N GLY A 287 10.65 7.51 -13.18
CA GLY A 287 11.62 6.71 -12.43
C GLY A 287 12.34 7.47 -11.34
N GLY A 288 11.61 8.29 -10.58
CA GLY A 288 12.16 9.15 -9.52
C GLY A 288 12.91 8.38 -8.43
N VAL A 289 12.43 7.20 -8.04
CA VAL A 289 13.13 6.34 -7.07
C VAL A 289 14.49 5.90 -7.62
N ALA A 290 14.54 5.46 -8.87
CA ALA A 290 15.77 5.02 -9.50
C ALA A 290 16.80 6.16 -9.62
N GLU A 291 16.37 7.32 -10.10
CA GLU A 291 17.26 8.49 -10.24
C GLU A 291 17.84 8.90 -8.89
N TYR A 292 17.01 8.91 -7.84
CA TYR A 292 17.43 9.26 -6.51
C TYR A 292 18.45 8.26 -5.94
N LEU A 293 18.17 6.96 -6.03
CA LEU A 293 19.05 5.90 -5.53
C LEU A 293 20.40 5.87 -6.28
N ILE A 294 20.41 6.08 -7.60
CA ILE A 294 21.65 6.20 -8.39
C ILE A 294 22.53 7.31 -7.81
N LYS A 295 21.95 8.47 -7.53
CA LYS A 295 22.68 9.61 -6.96
C LYS A 295 23.12 9.34 -5.51
N TYR A 296 22.24 8.79 -4.69
CA TYR A 296 22.53 8.49 -3.28
C TYR A 296 23.72 7.52 -3.12
N PHE A 297 23.70 6.44 -3.89
CA PHE A 297 24.77 5.44 -3.86
C PHE A 297 25.96 5.77 -4.81
N GLN A 298 25.98 6.95 -5.41
CA GLN A 298 27.02 7.38 -6.36
C GLN A 298 27.28 6.31 -7.45
N MET A 299 26.22 5.69 -7.94
CA MET A 299 26.31 4.62 -8.94
C MET A 299 26.77 5.23 -10.27
N SER A 300 27.97 4.85 -10.74
CA SER A 300 28.49 5.27 -12.03
C SER A 300 27.93 4.40 -13.16
N SER A 301 27.56 5.03 -14.28
CA SER A 301 27.28 4.32 -15.50
C SER A 301 28.63 4.03 -16.21
N GLN A 302 29.02 2.78 -16.33
CA GLN A 302 30.04 2.42 -17.33
C GLN A 302 29.39 2.51 -18.72
N ASN A 303 29.99 3.30 -19.61
CA ASN A 303 29.61 3.44 -21.03
C ASN A 303 29.80 2.11 -21.79
#